data_915e6ee1ba3e4994b94dd7059d17d69b
#
_entry.id   915e6ee1ba3e4994b94dd7059d17d69b
#
_cell.length_a   1.000
_cell.length_b   1.000
_cell.length_c   1.000
_cell.angle_alpha   90.00
_cell.angle_beta   90.00
_cell.angle_gamma   90.00
#
_symmetry.space_group_name_H-M   'P 1'
#
loop_
_entity.id
_entity.type
_entity.pdbx_description
1 polymer ?
#
loop_
_entity_poly.entity_id
_entity_poly.type
_entity_poly.pdbx_seq_one_letter_code
_entity_poly.pdbx_strand_id
1 'polypeptide(L)'
;RIMSAVEEIIAAHSLGILQREREEKNRLLVEERDLHEEPLSTLITRSAVSASLLLGSWLAKKTVPATIAGRLFGFPGIGALALAYPLFKSGIGAFKRSMLPNADTLSAMAVLSSVLSGKTASALTVLFLHDLAESMTVYTMNRTRNAIRDMLSVENETVWHPLKNKIGSPLEKIPAKSLKSGDIIVVHSGEKICADGEIVSGHAVINQSSITGEFEPVSRKTGGRVFAGTLVVEGTITCKVESAGENTAVSKIIKMVEDAGGKKAEVQNYADKFSSALVPLNIVLAGLVYALTRDMNRALN
;
A
#
# COMPACT_ATOMS: atom_id res chain seq x y z
N ARG A 1 46.89 -3.98 -19.17
CA ARG A 1 46.71 -3.60 -17.75
C ARG A 1 45.98 -2.24 -17.61
N ILE A 2 46.41 -1.16 -18.33
CA ILE A 2 45.77 0.14 -18.23
C ILE A 2 44.35 0.13 -18.81
N MET A 3 44.11 -0.54 -19.94
CA MET A 3 42.76 -0.67 -20.55
C MET A 3 41.79 -1.43 -19.67
N SER A 4 42.22 -2.51 -19.01
CA SER A 4 41.34 -3.26 -18.10
C SER A 4 40.96 -2.46 -16.84
N ALA A 5 41.87 -1.65 -16.33
CA ALA A 5 41.58 -0.75 -15.20
C ALA A 5 40.61 0.37 -15.58
N VAL A 6 40.71 0.89 -16.80
CA VAL A 6 39.78 1.93 -17.31
C VAL A 6 38.38 1.35 -17.52
N GLU A 7 38.26 0.14 -18.07
CA GLU A 7 36.96 -0.56 -18.20
C GLU A 7 36.32 -0.85 -16.84
N GLU A 8 37.11 -1.22 -15.85
CA GLU A 8 36.61 -1.47 -14.49
C GLU A 8 36.12 -0.20 -13.79
N ILE A 9 36.81 0.92 -14.00
CA ILE A 9 36.40 2.26 -13.49
C ILE A 9 35.10 2.72 -14.18
N ILE A 10 34.99 2.55 -15.50
CA ILE A 10 33.78 2.91 -16.25
C ILE A 10 32.60 2.04 -15.81
N ALA A 11 32.80 0.73 -15.63
CA ALA A 11 31.77 -0.20 -15.15
C ALA A 11 31.32 0.15 -13.72
N ALA A 12 32.25 0.46 -12.82
CA ALA A 12 31.94 0.88 -11.46
C ALA A 12 31.19 2.22 -11.42
N HIS A 13 31.58 3.17 -12.29
CA HIS A 13 30.90 4.45 -12.37
C HIS A 13 29.49 4.34 -12.94
N SER A 14 29.29 3.52 -13.98
CA SER A 14 27.96 3.25 -14.55
C SER A 14 27.05 2.49 -13.58
N LEU A 15 27.58 1.54 -12.81
CA LEU A 15 26.84 0.88 -11.73
C LEU A 15 26.41 1.86 -10.63
N GLY A 16 27.28 2.78 -10.26
CA GLY A 16 26.99 3.83 -9.27
C GLY A 16 25.88 4.78 -9.74
N ILE A 17 25.86 5.14 -11.02
CA ILE A 17 24.81 5.96 -11.62
C ILE A 17 23.49 5.20 -11.62
N LEU A 18 23.46 3.95 -12.07
CA LEU A 18 22.27 3.10 -12.08
C LEU A 18 21.72 2.83 -10.69
N GLN A 19 22.58 2.69 -9.68
CA GLN A 19 22.15 2.56 -8.29
C GLN A 19 21.51 3.85 -7.77
N ARG A 20 22.09 5.01 -8.04
CA ARG A 20 21.53 6.32 -7.67
C ARG A 20 20.17 6.58 -8.34
N GLU A 21 20.07 6.32 -9.64
CA GLU A 21 18.80 6.42 -10.36
C GLU A 21 17.72 5.46 -9.80
N ARG A 22 18.14 4.27 -9.38
CA ARG A 22 17.24 3.28 -8.75
C ARG A 22 16.80 3.73 -7.36
N GLU A 23 17.70 4.29 -6.57
CA GLU A 23 17.39 4.84 -5.24
C GLU A 23 16.51 6.09 -5.32
N GLU A 24 16.78 6.98 -6.27
CA GLU A 24 15.97 8.18 -6.52
C GLU A 24 14.58 7.81 -7.01
N LYS A 25 14.48 6.85 -7.92
CA LYS A 25 13.21 6.29 -8.38
C LYS A 25 12.44 5.59 -7.25
N ASN A 26 13.13 4.86 -6.38
CA ASN A 26 12.51 4.24 -5.21
C ASN A 26 12.06 5.28 -4.18
N ARG A 27 12.84 6.34 -3.94
CA ARG A 27 12.42 7.47 -3.08
C ARG A 27 11.17 8.16 -3.63
N LEU A 28 11.14 8.43 -4.92
CA LEU A 28 9.97 9.04 -5.56
C LEU A 28 8.73 8.13 -5.49
N LEU A 29 8.91 6.81 -5.61
CA LEU A 29 7.82 5.83 -5.47
C LEU A 29 7.32 5.72 -4.03
N VAL A 30 8.20 5.83 -3.04
CA VAL A 30 7.82 5.84 -1.61
C VAL A 30 7.08 7.14 -1.28
N GLU A 31 7.60 8.27 -1.73
CA GLU A 31 6.97 9.58 -1.53
C GLU A 31 5.60 9.68 -2.25
N GLU A 32 5.46 9.03 -3.41
CA GLU A 32 4.17 8.91 -4.11
C GLU A 32 3.18 8.00 -3.36
N ARG A 33 3.67 6.96 -2.69
CA ARG A 33 2.87 6.05 -1.87
C ARG A 33 2.33 6.75 -0.61
N ASP A 34 3.19 7.49 0.09
CA ASP A 34 2.83 8.22 1.31
C ASP A 34 1.86 9.39 1.04
N LEU A 35 1.84 9.91 -0.18
CA LEU A 35 0.92 10.98 -0.60
C LEU A 35 -0.48 10.45 -0.97
N HIS A 36 -0.64 9.14 -1.23
CA HIS A 36 -1.88 8.53 -1.70
C HIS A 36 -2.55 7.59 -0.68
N GLU A 37 -1.88 7.24 0.41
CA GLU A 37 -2.49 6.38 1.44
C GLU A 37 -3.21 7.24 2.50
N GLU A 38 -4.37 7.81 2.16
CA GLU A 38 -5.28 8.32 3.19
C GLU A 38 -5.76 7.13 4.05
N PRO A 39 -5.76 7.26 5.40
CA PRO A 39 -6.23 6.17 6.26
C PRO A 39 -7.69 5.85 5.96
N LEU A 40 -8.04 4.56 5.96
CA LEU A 40 -9.40 4.07 5.66
C LEU A 40 -10.48 4.80 6.47
N SER A 41 -10.18 5.17 7.73
CA SER A 41 -11.08 5.92 8.60
C SER A 41 -11.45 7.30 8.05
N THR A 42 -10.51 8.01 7.43
CA THR A 42 -10.77 9.32 6.80
C THR A 42 -11.63 9.18 5.54
N LEU A 43 -11.39 8.16 4.73
CA LEU A 43 -12.19 7.89 3.54
C LEU A 43 -13.64 7.52 3.91
N ILE A 44 -13.83 6.67 4.92
CA ILE A 44 -15.17 6.32 5.42
C ILE A 44 -15.88 7.54 6.01
N THR A 45 -15.20 8.37 6.78
CA THR A 45 -15.81 9.58 7.35
C THR A 45 -16.18 10.58 6.25
N ARG A 46 -15.36 10.77 5.23
CA ARG A 46 -15.67 11.62 4.08
C ARG A 46 -16.86 11.11 3.28
N SER A 47 -16.90 9.81 2.98
CA SER A 47 -18.06 9.21 2.30
C SER A 47 -19.34 9.29 3.13
N ALA A 48 -19.28 9.16 4.45
CA ALA A 48 -20.43 9.36 5.34
C ALA A 48 -20.91 10.83 5.36
N VAL A 49 -19.98 11.78 5.40
CA VAL A 49 -20.29 13.21 5.34
C VAL A 49 -20.88 13.59 3.98
N SER A 50 -20.32 13.13 2.87
CA SER A 50 -20.85 13.38 1.53
C SER A 50 -22.25 12.79 1.36
N ALA A 51 -22.48 11.57 1.87
CA ALA A 51 -23.81 10.95 1.89
C ALA A 51 -24.83 11.74 2.73
N SER A 52 -24.43 12.23 3.90
CA SER A 52 -25.30 13.02 4.78
C SER A 52 -25.67 14.37 4.16
N LEU A 53 -24.72 15.03 3.49
CA LEU A 53 -24.97 16.27 2.75
C LEU A 53 -25.87 16.04 1.53
N LEU A 54 -25.71 14.89 0.84
CA LEU A 54 -26.60 14.47 -0.25
C LEU A 54 -28.02 14.29 0.24
N LEU A 55 -28.23 13.54 1.32
CA LEU A 55 -29.54 13.32 1.93
C LEU A 55 -30.13 14.65 2.40
N GLY A 56 -29.35 15.52 3.06
CA GLY A 56 -29.75 16.84 3.47
C GLY A 56 -30.17 17.73 2.29
N SER A 57 -29.44 17.72 1.19
CA SER A 57 -29.75 18.45 -0.02
C SER A 57 -31.03 17.96 -0.70
N TRP A 58 -31.31 16.66 -0.64
CA TRP A 58 -32.53 16.05 -1.16
C TRP A 58 -33.76 16.38 -0.31
N LEU A 59 -33.62 16.35 1.02
CA LEU A 59 -34.69 16.70 1.96
C LEU A 59 -34.99 18.19 1.94
N ALA A 60 -33.99 19.03 1.81
CA ALA A 60 -34.16 20.49 1.85
C ALA A 60 -34.89 21.07 0.64
N LYS A 61 -35.03 20.35 -0.49
CA LYS A 61 -35.75 20.74 -1.74
C LYS A 61 -35.80 22.25 -2.08
N LYS A 62 -34.94 23.08 -1.48
CA LYS A 62 -35.05 24.53 -1.51
C LYS A 62 -33.81 25.20 -2.11
N THR A 63 -34.13 25.92 -3.17
CA THR A 63 -33.48 27.13 -3.68
C THR A 63 -31.96 27.04 -3.90
N VAL A 64 -31.61 26.60 -5.09
CA VAL A 64 -30.29 26.90 -5.65
C VAL A 64 -30.16 28.42 -5.76
N PRO A 65 -29.14 29.04 -5.13
CA PRO A 65 -28.94 30.48 -5.25
C PRO A 65 -28.74 30.90 -6.71
N ALA A 66 -29.38 31.98 -7.11
CA ALA A 66 -29.35 32.47 -8.49
C ALA A 66 -27.96 32.98 -8.91
N THR A 67 -27.15 33.43 -7.95
CA THR A 67 -25.82 34.00 -8.20
C THR A 67 -24.71 32.97 -8.08
N ILE A 68 -23.66 33.08 -8.90
CA ILE A 68 -22.48 32.23 -8.84
C ILE A 68 -21.82 32.25 -7.44
N ALA A 69 -21.74 33.41 -6.83
CA ALA A 69 -21.24 33.56 -5.46
C ALA A 69 -22.10 32.80 -4.44
N GLY A 70 -23.43 32.86 -4.54
CA GLY A 70 -24.31 32.07 -3.68
C GLY A 70 -24.22 30.56 -3.89
N ARG A 71 -23.88 30.10 -5.09
CA ARG A 71 -23.65 28.68 -5.39
C ARG A 71 -22.34 28.17 -4.80
N LEU A 72 -21.25 28.94 -4.91
CA LEU A 72 -19.94 28.61 -4.35
C LEU A 72 -19.92 28.75 -2.82
N PHE A 73 -20.49 29.84 -2.28
CA PHE A 73 -20.45 30.16 -0.85
C PHE A 73 -21.71 29.73 -0.07
N GLY A 74 -22.68 29.11 -0.74
CA GLY A 74 -23.80 28.44 -0.07
C GLY A 74 -23.33 27.17 0.66
N PHE A 75 -24.05 26.84 1.76
CA PHE A 75 -23.69 25.71 2.63
C PHE A 75 -23.39 24.40 1.87
N PRO A 76 -24.18 23.93 0.87
CA PRO A 76 -23.87 22.73 0.11
C PRO A 76 -22.66 22.89 -0.84
N GLY A 77 -22.43 24.10 -1.37
CA GLY A 77 -21.30 24.38 -2.25
C GLY A 77 -19.98 24.38 -1.50
N ILE A 78 -19.93 25.06 -0.36
CA ILE A 78 -18.73 25.03 0.52
C ILE A 78 -18.44 23.59 0.98
N GLY A 79 -19.46 22.84 1.38
CA GLY A 79 -19.33 21.46 1.80
C GLY A 79 -18.74 20.57 0.68
N ALA A 80 -19.26 20.68 -0.54
CA ALA A 80 -18.75 19.95 -1.69
C ALA A 80 -17.30 20.32 -2.03
N LEU A 81 -16.94 21.61 -2.01
CA LEU A 81 -15.58 22.06 -2.30
C LEU A 81 -14.60 21.68 -1.20
N ALA A 82 -15.00 21.73 0.07
CA ALA A 82 -14.18 21.30 1.20
C ALA A 82 -13.90 19.79 1.14
N LEU A 83 -14.90 18.98 0.84
CA LEU A 83 -14.72 17.52 0.64
C LEU A 83 -13.90 17.20 -0.60
N ALA A 84 -13.96 18.01 -1.64
CA ALA A 84 -13.17 17.85 -2.86
C ALA A 84 -11.70 18.30 -2.71
N TYR A 85 -11.31 18.91 -1.59
CA TYR A 85 -9.94 19.43 -1.41
C TYR A 85 -8.82 18.40 -1.67
N PRO A 86 -8.87 17.16 -1.15
CA PRO A 86 -7.84 16.16 -1.46
C PRO A 86 -7.80 15.81 -2.94
N LEU A 87 -8.98 15.72 -3.59
CA LEU A 87 -9.10 15.45 -5.02
C LEU A 87 -8.47 16.57 -5.86
N PHE A 88 -8.66 17.83 -5.48
CA PHE A 88 -7.98 18.96 -6.11
C PHE A 88 -6.46 18.91 -5.90
N LYS A 89 -6.02 18.58 -4.68
CA LYS A 89 -4.60 18.48 -4.35
C LYS A 89 -3.93 17.38 -5.17
N SER A 90 -4.55 16.19 -5.27
CA SER A 90 -4.09 15.07 -6.08
C SER A 90 -4.06 15.43 -7.57
N GLY A 91 -5.16 15.96 -8.11
CA GLY A 91 -5.28 16.33 -9.51
C GLY A 91 -4.28 17.41 -9.94
N ILE A 92 -4.08 18.45 -9.14
CA ILE A 92 -3.09 19.51 -9.39
C ILE A 92 -1.67 18.95 -9.28
N GLY A 93 -1.41 18.08 -8.30
CA GLY A 93 -0.12 17.42 -8.13
C GLY A 93 0.26 16.56 -9.33
N ALA A 94 -0.69 15.77 -9.83
CA ALA A 94 -0.50 14.94 -11.01
C ALA A 94 -0.27 15.79 -12.27
N PHE A 95 -1.05 16.85 -12.46
CA PHE A 95 -0.89 17.77 -13.58
C PHE A 95 0.47 18.48 -13.59
N LYS A 96 0.97 18.88 -12.41
CA LYS A 96 2.32 19.49 -12.30
C LYS A 96 3.45 18.53 -12.65
N ARG A 97 3.28 17.22 -12.40
CA ARG A 97 4.32 16.21 -12.67
C ARG A 97 4.35 15.73 -14.11
N SER A 98 3.18 15.45 -14.69
CA SER A 98 3.09 14.80 -16.01
C SER A 98 2.65 15.75 -17.12
N MET A 99 2.21 16.97 -16.80
CA MET A 99 1.54 17.90 -17.70
C MET A 99 0.28 17.30 -18.40
N LEU A 100 -0.13 16.11 -17.99
CA LEU A 100 -1.31 15.43 -18.52
C LEU A 100 -2.36 15.32 -17.40
N PRO A 101 -3.62 15.69 -17.70
CA PRO A 101 -4.71 15.51 -16.75
C PRO A 101 -4.99 14.00 -16.57
N ASN A 102 -5.23 13.60 -15.33
CA ASN A 102 -5.60 12.24 -14.95
C ASN A 102 -7.07 12.15 -14.52
N ALA A 103 -7.52 10.97 -14.08
CA ALA A 103 -8.89 10.74 -13.62
C ALA A 103 -9.29 11.66 -12.46
N ASP A 104 -8.36 11.93 -11.52
CA ASP A 104 -8.62 12.85 -10.39
C ASP A 104 -8.81 14.28 -10.87
N THR A 105 -8.03 14.72 -11.85
CA THR A 105 -8.19 16.04 -12.48
C THR A 105 -9.57 16.17 -13.13
N LEU A 106 -10.03 15.12 -13.83
CA LEU A 106 -11.35 15.11 -14.43
C LEU A 106 -12.45 15.15 -13.38
N SER A 107 -12.35 14.33 -12.35
CA SER A 107 -13.29 14.30 -11.23
C SER A 107 -13.36 15.65 -10.49
N ALA A 108 -12.21 16.27 -10.24
CA ALA A 108 -12.12 17.61 -9.65
C ALA A 108 -12.81 18.66 -10.54
N MET A 109 -12.58 18.63 -11.85
CA MET A 109 -13.25 19.51 -12.80
C MET A 109 -14.76 19.27 -12.85
N ALA A 110 -15.21 18.01 -12.82
CA ALA A 110 -16.62 17.65 -12.79
C ALA A 110 -17.31 18.18 -11.54
N VAL A 111 -16.67 18.07 -10.36
CA VAL A 111 -17.17 18.63 -9.10
C VAL A 111 -17.28 20.15 -9.19
N LEU A 112 -16.22 20.83 -9.63
CA LEU A 112 -16.19 22.27 -9.75
C LEU A 112 -17.28 22.78 -10.72
N SER A 113 -17.37 22.17 -11.88
CA SER A 113 -18.36 22.45 -12.92
C SER A 113 -19.80 22.26 -12.41
N SER A 114 -20.04 21.18 -11.67
CA SER A 114 -21.34 20.87 -11.08
C SER A 114 -21.76 21.93 -10.04
N VAL A 115 -20.82 22.37 -9.19
CA VAL A 115 -21.05 23.42 -8.19
C VAL A 115 -21.33 24.77 -8.89
N LEU A 116 -20.51 25.15 -9.88
CA LEU A 116 -20.72 26.38 -10.66
C LEU A 116 -22.07 26.40 -11.40
N SER A 117 -22.47 25.23 -11.93
CA SER A 117 -23.79 25.08 -12.60
C SER A 117 -24.97 25.02 -11.63
N GLY A 118 -24.71 25.07 -10.31
CA GLY A 118 -25.74 24.96 -9.27
C GLY A 118 -26.29 23.56 -9.04
N LYS A 119 -25.62 22.52 -9.62
CA LYS A 119 -25.99 21.11 -9.47
C LYS A 119 -25.16 20.48 -8.33
N THR A 120 -25.25 21.05 -7.12
CA THR A 120 -24.46 20.62 -5.95
C THR A 120 -24.71 19.16 -5.56
N ALA A 121 -25.93 18.65 -5.78
CA ALA A 121 -26.24 17.23 -5.57
C ALA A 121 -25.41 16.32 -6.49
N SER A 122 -25.22 16.70 -7.77
CA SER A 122 -24.38 15.95 -8.69
C SER A 122 -22.91 15.97 -8.25
N ALA A 123 -22.38 17.10 -7.79
CA ALA A 123 -21.05 17.22 -7.23
C ALA A 123 -20.85 16.28 -6.03
N LEU A 124 -21.78 16.28 -5.09
CA LEU A 124 -21.75 15.41 -3.90
C LEU A 124 -21.89 13.93 -4.27
N THR A 125 -22.67 13.61 -5.31
CA THR A 125 -22.78 12.21 -5.81
C THR A 125 -21.47 11.73 -6.38
N VAL A 126 -20.78 12.55 -7.18
CA VAL A 126 -19.46 12.20 -7.74
C VAL A 126 -18.44 11.98 -6.61
N LEU A 127 -18.41 12.88 -5.62
CA LEU A 127 -17.51 12.74 -4.46
C LEU A 127 -17.83 11.49 -3.64
N PHE A 128 -19.10 11.23 -3.35
CA PHE A 128 -19.50 10.02 -2.63
C PHE A 128 -19.07 8.74 -3.33
N LEU A 129 -19.33 8.64 -4.63
CA LEU A 129 -18.94 7.45 -5.41
C LEU A 129 -17.43 7.30 -5.52
N HIS A 130 -16.70 8.42 -5.65
CA HIS A 130 -15.24 8.42 -5.66
C HIS A 130 -14.66 7.93 -4.33
N ASP A 131 -15.07 8.54 -3.22
CA ASP A 131 -14.61 8.17 -1.86
C ASP A 131 -15.01 6.72 -1.51
N LEU A 132 -16.19 6.27 -1.96
CA LEU A 132 -16.65 4.91 -1.75
C LEU A 132 -15.77 3.90 -2.51
N ALA A 133 -15.47 4.17 -3.78
CA ALA A 133 -14.63 3.32 -4.61
C ALA A 133 -13.21 3.22 -4.04
N GLU A 134 -12.65 4.34 -3.61
CA GLU A 134 -11.33 4.39 -2.98
C GLU A 134 -11.32 3.66 -1.64
N SER A 135 -12.34 3.84 -0.79
CA SER A 135 -12.50 3.11 0.47
C SER A 135 -12.55 1.59 0.25
N MET A 136 -13.28 1.12 -0.76
CA MET A 136 -13.33 -0.32 -1.10
C MET A 136 -11.98 -0.84 -1.57
N THR A 137 -11.25 -0.05 -2.35
CA THR A 137 -9.91 -0.41 -2.82
C THR A 137 -8.93 -0.55 -1.66
N VAL A 138 -8.87 0.44 -0.78
CA VAL A 138 -8.00 0.44 0.41
C VAL A 138 -8.39 -0.70 1.37
N TYR A 139 -9.68 -0.92 1.60
CA TYR A 139 -10.17 -2.02 2.44
C TYR A 139 -9.75 -3.38 1.90
N THR A 140 -9.94 -3.62 0.59
CA THR A 140 -9.58 -4.88 -0.06
C THR A 140 -8.08 -5.12 -0.01
N MET A 141 -7.29 -4.08 -0.29
CA MET A 141 -5.83 -4.16 -0.23
C MET A 141 -5.33 -4.48 1.18
N ASN A 142 -5.85 -3.78 2.20
CA ASN A 142 -5.48 -4.03 3.59
C ASN A 142 -5.88 -5.42 4.06
N ARG A 143 -7.06 -5.90 3.66
CA ARG A 143 -7.51 -7.27 3.96
C ARG A 143 -6.60 -8.31 3.32
N THR A 144 -6.19 -8.12 2.07
CA THR A 144 -5.28 -9.02 1.37
C THR A 144 -3.89 -9.01 2.03
N ARG A 145 -3.35 -7.82 2.33
CA ARG A 145 -2.06 -7.68 3.03
C ARG A 145 -2.08 -8.37 4.39
N ASN A 146 -3.14 -8.16 5.18
CA ASN A 146 -3.27 -8.78 6.50
C ASN A 146 -3.38 -10.31 6.38
N ALA A 147 -4.15 -10.84 5.42
CA ALA A 147 -4.25 -12.27 5.21
C ALA A 147 -2.90 -12.93 4.88
N ILE A 148 -2.09 -12.28 4.03
CA ILE A 148 -0.73 -12.75 3.71
C ILE A 148 0.16 -12.69 4.96
N ARG A 149 0.10 -11.58 5.71
CA ARG A 149 0.86 -11.40 6.94
C ARG A 149 0.49 -12.45 8.00
N ASP A 150 -0.80 -12.71 8.21
CA ASP A 150 -1.29 -13.69 9.18
C ASP A 150 -0.86 -15.12 8.84
N MET A 151 -0.80 -15.46 7.54
CA MET A 151 -0.31 -16.77 7.09
C MET A 151 1.18 -17.00 7.39
N LEU A 152 1.99 -15.95 7.29
CA LEU A 152 3.45 -16.05 7.33
C LEU A 152 4.05 -15.57 8.65
N SER A 153 3.32 -14.76 9.45
CA SER A 153 3.89 -14.18 10.67
C SER A 153 3.98 -15.19 11.81
N VAL A 154 5.06 -15.09 12.54
CA VAL A 154 5.30 -15.78 13.81
C VAL A 154 5.33 -14.80 15.00
N GLU A 155 4.92 -13.56 14.77
CA GLU A 155 5.06 -12.48 15.77
C GLU A 155 4.26 -12.69 17.06
N ASN A 156 3.13 -13.37 16.98
CA ASN A 156 2.24 -13.64 18.12
C ASN A 156 2.55 -14.97 18.81
N GLU A 157 3.54 -15.72 18.32
CA GLU A 157 3.95 -16.98 18.91
C GLU A 157 4.80 -16.75 20.16
N THR A 158 4.80 -17.76 21.04
CA THR A 158 5.71 -17.84 22.18
C THR A 158 6.76 -18.88 21.94
N VAL A 159 7.96 -18.66 22.44
CA VAL A 159 9.11 -19.54 22.25
C VAL A 159 9.75 -19.87 23.59
N TRP A 160 10.27 -21.09 23.71
CA TRP A 160 11.02 -21.51 24.88
C TRP A 160 12.43 -20.94 24.83
N HIS A 161 12.77 -20.16 25.84
CA HIS A 161 14.05 -19.51 25.98
C HIS A 161 14.71 -19.92 27.31
N PRO A 162 16.00 -20.31 27.33
CA PRO A 162 16.71 -20.59 28.57
C PRO A 162 16.97 -19.35 29.39
N LEU A 163 16.59 -19.33 30.67
CA LEU A 163 16.66 -18.18 31.59
C LEU A 163 18.00 -17.43 31.61
N LYS A 164 19.12 -18.13 31.35
CA LYS A 164 20.47 -17.54 31.30
C LYS A 164 21.07 -17.54 29.92
N ASN A 165 20.23 -17.63 28.87
CA ASN A 165 20.69 -17.81 27.49
C ASN A 165 21.78 -18.88 27.36
N LYS A 166 21.68 -19.98 28.13
CA LYS A 166 22.64 -21.07 28.22
C LYS A 166 21.93 -22.42 28.13
N ILE A 167 22.46 -23.31 27.30
CA ILE A 167 21.95 -24.67 27.13
C ILE A 167 21.91 -25.40 28.47
N GLY A 168 20.78 -26.05 28.78
CA GLY A 168 20.57 -26.78 30.03
C GLY A 168 20.04 -25.93 31.20
N SER A 169 19.81 -24.63 31.01
CA SER A 169 19.11 -23.80 32.00
C SER A 169 17.60 -24.06 31.94
N PRO A 170 16.86 -23.76 33.07
CA PRO A 170 15.42 -23.82 33.06
C PRO A 170 14.84 -22.98 31.89
N LEU A 171 13.78 -23.48 31.26
CA LEU A 171 13.13 -22.83 30.13
C LEU A 171 11.98 -21.95 30.64
N GLU A 172 11.83 -20.80 30.03
CA GLU A 172 10.67 -19.93 30.16
C GLU A 172 10.05 -19.64 28.78
N LYS A 173 8.75 -19.38 28.73
CA LYS A 173 8.08 -18.92 27.50
C LYS A 173 8.16 -17.43 27.41
N ILE A 174 8.77 -16.94 26.33
CA ILE A 174 8.85 -15.52 26.01
C ILE A 174 8.13 -15.25 24.68
N PRO A 175 7.62 -14.04 24.47
CA PRO A 175 7.08 -13.65 23.16
C PRO A 175 8.19 -13.65 22.10
N ALA A 176 7.90 -14.18 20.91
CA ALA A 176 8.86 -14.20 19.79
C ALA A 176 9.39 -12.81 19.42
N LYS A 177 8.57 -11.76 19.64
CA LYS A 177 8.97 -10.34 19.44
C LYS A 177 10.14 -9.87 20.31
N SER A 178 10.38 -10.53 21.44
CA SER A 178 11.48 -10.16 22.35
C SER A 178 12.82 -10.78 21.99
N LEU A 179 12.85 -11.72 21.02
CA LEU A 179 14.06 -12.40 20.59
C LEU A 179 15.06 -11.45 19.91
N LYS A 180 16.32 -11.66 20.22
CA LYS A 180 17.46 -10.94 19.65
C LYS A 180 18.44 -11.91 18.99
N SER A 181 19.24 -11.41 18.07
CA SER A 181 20.36 -12.17 17.53
C SER A 181 21.32 -12.59 18.64
N GLY A 182 21.71 -13.86 18.65
CA GLY A 182 22.54 -14.47 19.68
C GLY A 182 21.78 -15.21 20.80
N ASP A 183 20.46 -15.07 20.87
CA ASP A 183 19.63 -15.79 21.84
C ASP A 183 19.58 -17.28 21.51
N ILE A 184 19.37 -18.08 22.54
CA ILE A 184 19.17 -19.53 22.40
C ILE A 184 17.68 -19.81 22.57
N ILE A 185 17.11 -20.58 21.68
CA ILE A 185 15.73 -21.03 21.72
C ILE A 185 15.64 -22.55 21.66
N VAL A 186 14.62 -23.10 22.29
CA VAL A 186 14.29 -24.53 22.20
C VAL A 186 12.95 -24.66 21.50
N VAL A 187 12.88 -25.55 20.50
CA VAL A 187 11.66 -25.79 19.74
C VAL A 187 11.36 -27.28 19.78
N HIS A 188 10.14 -27.60 20.18
CA HIS A 188 9.67 -28.98 20.33
C HIS A 188 8.81 -29.39 19.13
N SER A 189 8.54 -30.68 19.04
CA SER A 189 7.60 -31.24 18.06
C SER A 189 6.24 -30.54 18.15
N GLY A 190 5.67 -30.16 17.00
CA GLY A 190 4.42 -29.44 16.90
C GLY A 190 4.53 -27.91 17.04
N GLU A 191 5.72 -27.37 17.31
CA GLU A 191 5.95 -25.95 17.48
C GLU A 191 6.53 -25.32 16.19
N LYS A 192 6.17 -24.05 15.97
CA LYS A 192 6.76 -23.24 14.88
C LYS A 192 8.10 -22.65 15.34
N ILE A 193 9.06 -22.63 14.42
CA ILE A 193 10.33 -21.94 14.60
C ILE A 193 10.09 -20.44 14.42
N CYS A 194 10.46 -19.64 15.43
CA CYS A 194 10.12 -18.21 15.49
C CYS A 194 11.25 -17.29 15.00
N ALA A 195 12.42 -17.85 14.67
CA ALA A 195 13.59 -17.07 14.25
C ALA A 195 14.43 -17.86 13.25
N ASP A 196 15.20 -17.16 12.42
CA ASP A 196 16.23 -17.83 11.60
C ASP A 196 17.46 -18.08 12.49
N GLY A 197 18.08 -19.23 12.32
CA GLY A 197 19.26 -19.57 13.10
C GLY A 197 19.91 -20.89 12.73
N GLU A 198 20.86 -21.30 13.56
CA GLU A 198 21.59 -22.55 13.44
C GLU A 198 21.29 -23.49 14.60
N ILE A 199 21.13 -24.78 14.32
CA ILE A 199 20.92 -25.80 15.34
C ILE A 199 22.24 -26.04 16.06
N VAL A 200 22.26 -25.73 17.37
CA VAL A 200 23.44 -25.97 18.23
C VAL A 200 23.39 -27.31 18.94
N SER A 201 22.18 -27.89 19.11
CA SER A 201 21.99 -29.22 19.70
C SER A 201 20.66 -29.82 19.29
N GLY A 202 20.62 -31.15 19.20
CA GLY A 202 19.42 -31.90 18.87
C GLY A 202 19.29 -32.22 17.37
N HIS A 203 18.16 -32.85 17.05
CA HIS A 203 17.76 -33.13 15.67
C HIS A 203 16.25 -33.04 15.56
N ALA A 204 15.76 -32.68 14.39
CA ALA A 204 14.33 -32.66 14.09
C ALA A 204 14.04 -32.87 12.62
N VAL A 205 12.82 -33.32 12.35
CA VAL A 205 12.21 -33.34 11.04
C VAL A 205 11.36 -32.06 10.92
N ILE A 206 11.67 -31.24 9.94
CA ILE A 206 11.10 -29.88 9.80
C ILE A 206 10.33 -29.80 8.50
N ASN A 207 9.08 -29.38 8.58
CA ASN A 207 8.27 -29.02 7.42
C ASN A 207 8.56 -27.55 7.04
N GLN A 208 9.11 -27.38 5.84
CA GLN A 208 9.47 -26.07 5.28
C GLN A 208 8.50 -25.59 4.19
N SER A 209 7.36 -26.27 4.01
CA SER A 209 6.40 -25.99 2.94
C SER A 209 5.86 -24.54 2.94
N SER A 210 5.81 -23.91 4.10
CA SER A 210 5.43 -22.50 4.22
C SER A 210 6.38 -21.53 3.50
N ILE A 211 7.63 -21.94 3.27
CA ILE A 211 8.66 -21.12 2.64
C ILE A 211 9.03 -21.63 1.26
N THR A 212 9.27 -22.94 1.14
CA THR A 212 9.74 -23.56 -0.11
C THR A 212 8.61 -24.04 -1.01
N GLY A 213 7.40 -24.23 -0.45
CA GLY A 213 6.29 -24.86 -1.15
C GLY A 213 6.41 -26.40 -1.25
N GLU A 214 7.51 -27.00 -0.81
CA GLU A 214 7.73 -28.44 -0.82
C GLU A 214 7.14 -29.07 0.43
N PHE A 215 6.25 -30.06 0.27
CA PHE A 215 5.57 -30.71 1.39
C PHE A 215 6.41 -31.80 2.06
N GLU A 216 7.53 -32.22 1.47
CA GLU A 216 8.40 -33.25 2.04
C GLU A 216 9.21 -32.68 3.22
N PRO A 217 9.01 -33.20 4.45
CA PRO A 217 9.75 -32.72 5.61
C PRO A 217 11.23 -33.08 5.52
N VAL A 218 12.08 -32.14 5.91
CA VAL A 218 13.55 -32.28 5.83
C VAL A 218 14.13 -32.57 7.22
N SER A 219 14.97 -33.61 7.32
CA SER A 219 15.72 -33.89 8.54
C SER A 219 16.86 -32.89 8.72
N ARG A 220 16.95 -32.25 9.87
CA ARG A 220 17.98 -31.29 10.27
C ARG A 220 18.63 -31.72 11.58
N LYS A 221 19.93 -31.55 11.66
CA LYS A 221 20.76 -31.86 12.84
C LYS A 221 21.67 -30.70 13.17
N THR A 222 22.41 -30.81 14.25
CA THR A 222 23.42 -29.84 14.69
C THR A 222 24.28 -29.32 13.53
N GLY A 223 24.42 -28.00 13.44
CA GLY A 223 25.07 -27.28 12.33
C GLY A 223 24.13 -26.97 11.16
N GLY A 224 22.89 -27.48 11.20
CA GLY A 224 21.87 -27.18 10.17
C GLY A 224 21.20 -25.84 10.40
N ARG A 225 20.89 -25.16 9.30
CA ARG A 225 20.09 -23.91 9.35
C ARG A 225 18.61 -24.18 9.42
N VAL A 226 17.92 -23.34 10.17
CA VAL A 226 16.46 -23.31 10.33
C VAL A 226 15.94 -21.92 10.03
N PHE A 227 14.68 -21.85 9.60
CA PHE A 227 14.05 -20.61 9.18
C PHE A 227 12.75 -20.36 9.97
N ALA A 228 12.50 -19.11 10.29
CA ALA A 228 11.26 -18.68 10.90
C ALA A 228 10.04 -19.08 10.03
N GLY A 229 8.92 -19.43 10.67
CA GLY A 229 7.70 -19.85 9.97
C GLY A 229 7.65 -21.31 9.56
N THR A 230 8.72 -22.10 9.79
CA THR A 230 8.74 -23.56 9.57
C THR A 230 8.26 -24.32 10.80
N LEU A 231 7.74 -25.53 10.62
CA LEU A 231 7.15 -26.36 11.68
C LEU A 231 8.03 -27.55 12.00
N VAL A 232 8.35 -27.77 13.28
CA VAL A 232 8.98 -28.99 13.74
C VAL A 232 7.94 -30.10 13.80
N VAL A 233 8.04 -31.11 12.92
CA VAL A 233 7.13 -32.24 12.86
C VAL A 233 7.46 -33.26 13.93
N GLU A 234 8.77 -33.57 14.08
CA GLU A 234 9.27 -34.57 15.01
C GLU A 234 10.62 -34.16 15.56
N GLY A 235 10.88 -34.49 16.83
CA GLY A 235 12.13 -34.19 17.51
C GLY A 235 12.12 -32.92 18.31
N THR A 236 13.31 -32.52 18.79
CA THR A 236 13.53 -31.27 19.55
C THR A 236 14.88 -30.71 19.17
N ILE A 237 14.92 -29.42 18.93
CA ILE A 237 16.15 -28.71 18.58
C ILE A 237 16.36 -27.52 19.51
N THR A 238 17.64 -27.27 19.78
CA THR A 238 18.10 -26.02 20.39
C THR A 238 18.79 -25.21 19.31
N CYS A 239 18.31 -24.00 19.05
CA CYS A 239 18.81 -23.14 17.99
C CYS A 239 19.42 -21.88 18.59
N LYS A 240 20.51 -21.40 17.98
CA LYS A 240 21.05 -20.07 18.19
C LYS A 240 20.46 -19.14 17.15
N VAL A 241 19.81 -18.08 17.59
CA VAL A 241 19.14 -17.10 16.73
C VAL A 241 20.20 -16.27 15.99
N GLU A 242 20.09 -16.23 14.66
CA GLU A 242 20.86 -15.33 13.78
C GLU A 242 20.06 -14.08 13.46
N SER A 243 18.78 -14.25 13.10
CA SER A 243 17.86 -13.16 12.77
C SER A 243 16.47 -13.40 13.37
N ALA A 244 15.88 -12.36 13.95
CA ALA A 244 14.55 -12.40 14.56
C ALA A 244 13.68 -11.23 14.06
N GLY A 245 12.36 -11.37 14.22
CA GLY A 245 11.38 -10.35 13.87
C GLY A 245 11.45 -9.95 12.39
N GLU A 246 11.52 -8.66 12.11
CA GLU A 246 11.54 -8.11 10.74
C GLU A 246 12.79 -8.51 9.91
N ASN A 247 13.84 -8.99 10.55
CA ASN A 247 15.08 -9.36 9.87
C ASN A 247 15.10 -10.81 9.37
N THR A 248 14.08 -11.60 9.66
CA THR A 248 13.97 -12.99 9.19
C THR A 248 13.78 -13.06 7.68
N ALA A 249 14.15 -14.22 7.10
CA ALA A 249 13.96 -14.48 5.67
C ALA A 249 12.49 -14.34 5.25
N VAL A 250 11.56 -14.84 6.07
CA VAL A 250 10.12 -14.73 5.83
C VAL A 250 9.66 -13.27 5.86
N SER A 251 10.07 -12.50 6.86
CA SER A 251 9.70 -11.07 6.95
C SER A 251 10.20 -10.28 5.74
N LYS A 252 11.39 -10.60 5.23
CA LYS A 252 11.91 -10.00 3.99
C LYS A 252 11.09 -10.38 2.77
N ILE A 253 10.62 -11.63 2.68
CA ILE A 253 9.73 -12.09 1.60
C ILE A 253 8.39 -11.35 1.67
N ILE A 254 7.78 -11.26 2.86
CA ILE A 254 6.54 -10.50 3.09
C ILE A 254 6.71 -9.07 2.60
N LYS A 255 7.78 -8.39 3.02
CA LYS A 255 8.08 -7.02 2.62
C LYS A 255 8.27 -6.88 1.10
N MET A 256 8.97 -7.84 0.46
CA MET A 256 9.10 -7.85 -1.01
C MET A 256 7.74 -8.03 -1.72
N VAL A 257 6.85 -8.86 -1.18
CA VAL A 257 5.49 -9.05 -1.72
C VAL A 257 4.63 -7.79 -1.50
N GLU A 258 4.74 -7.17 -0.32
CA GLU A 258 4.07 -5.89 -0.03
C GLU A 258 4.56 -4.78 -0.96
N ASP A 259 5.86 -4.68 -1.18
CA ASP A 259 6.47 -3.70 -2.09
C ASP A 259 6.13 -3.99 -3.57
N ALA A 260 6.02 -5.26 -3.95
CA ALA A 260 5.58 -5.66 -5.30
C ALA A 260 4.08 -5.42 -5.51
N GLY A 261 3.26 -5.66 -4.47
CA GLY A 261 1.81 -5.38 -4.49
C GLY A 261 1.48 -3.88 -4.52
N GLY A 262 2.40 -3.03 -4.07
CA GLY A 262 2.30 -1.56 -4.19
C GLY A 262 2.55 -1.05 -5.62
N LYS A 263 3.12 -1.86 -6.52
CA LYS A 263 3.17 -1.53 -7.94
C LYS A 263 1.77 -1.72 -8.50
N LYS A 264 1.16 -0.62 -8.98
CA LYS A 264 -0.13 -0.64 -9.68
C LYS A 264 -0.16 -1.83 -10.64
N ALA A 265 -1.21 -2.66 -10.57
CA ALA A 265 -1.37 -3.77 -11.49
C ALA A 265 -1.26 -3.25 -12.93
N GLU A 266 -0.70 -4.04 -13.85
CA GLU A 266 -0.55 -3.64 -15.26
C GLU A 266 -1.88 -3.14 -15.86
N VAL A 267 -2.99 -3.77 -15.49
CA VAL A 267 -4.34 -3.36 -15.89
C VAL A 267 -4.67 -1.93 -15.43
N GLN A 268 -4.24 -1.54 -14.23
CA GLN A 268 -4.45 -0.18 -13.72
C GLN A 268 -3.59 0.83 -14.47
N ASN A 269 -2.38 0.46 -14.87
CA ASN A 269 -1.53 1.28 -15.74
C ASN A 269 -2.16 1.48 -17.15
N TYR A 270 -2.84 0.47 -17.71
CA TYR A 270 -3.58 0.60 -18.97
C TYR A 270 -4.80 1.51 -18.78
N ALA A 271 -5.55 1.37 -17.71
CA ALA A 271 -6.69 2.23 -17.40
C ALA A 271 -6.25 3.70 -17.21
N ASP A 272 -5.14 3.94 -16.51
CA ASP A 272 -4.56 5.28 -16.32
C ASP A 272 -4.08 5.88 -17.65
N LYS A 273 -3.42 5.10 -18.51
CA LYS A 273 -3.02 5.54 -19.86
C LYS A 273 -4.22 5.87 -20.74
N PHE A 274 -5.25 5.04 -20.69
CA PHE A 274 -6.49 5.28 -21.42
C PHE A 274 -7.19 6.55 -20.93
N SER A 275 -7.32 6.71 -19.62
CA SER A 275 -7.87 7.91 -18.99
C SER A 275 -7.07 9.16 -19.35
N SER A 276 -5.73 9.08 -19.31
CA SER A 276 -4.85 10.20 -19.67
C SER A 276 -4.94 10.64 -21.13
N ALA A 277 -5.37 9.76 -22.02
CA ALA A 277 -5.66 10.09 -23.41
C ALA A 277 -7.08 10.65 -23.61
N LEU A 278 -8.08 10.08 -22.92
CA LEU A 278 -9.47 10.50 -23.04
C LEU A 278 -9.76 11.85 -22.37
N VAL A 279 -9.10 12.16 -21.26
CA VAL A 279 -9.37 13.40 -20.53
C VAL A 279 -9.05 14.65 -21.35
N PRO A 280 -7.87 14.79 -21.99
CA PRO A 280 -7.60 15.91 -22.88
C PRO A 280 -8.59 16.00 -24.06
N LEU A 281 -8.95 14.84 -24.64
CA LEU A 281 -9.92 14.79 -25.72
C LEU A 281 -11.28 15.36 -25.28
N ASN A 282 -11.78 14.96 -24.13
CA ASN A 282 -13.04 15.46 -23.59
C ASN A 282 -12.99 16.97 -23.28
N ILE A 283 -11.87 17.49 -22.77
CA ILE A 283 -11.68 18.92 -22.53
C ILE A 283 -11.73 19.70 -23.84
N VAL A 284 -11.05 19.21 -24.90
CA VAL A 284 -11.07 19.83 -26.23
C VAL A 284 -12.50 19.83 -26.80
N LEU A 285 -13.20 18.69 -26.66
CA LEU A 285 -14.57 18.55 -27.15
C LEU A 285 -15.53 19.52 -26.41
N ALA A 286 -15.42 19.61 -25.10
CA ALA A 286 -16.17 20.56 -24.29
C ALA A 286 -15.90 22.02 -24.70
N GLY A 287 -14.64 22.36 -24.96
CA GLY A 287 -14.23 23.67 -25.46
C GLY A 287 -14.83 23.98 -26.84
N LEU A 288 -14.87 23.00 -27.74
CA LEU A 288 -15.44 23.11 -29.09
C LEU A 288 -16.95 23.30 -28.99
N VAL A 289 -17.65 22.51 -28.16
CA VAL A 289 -19.10 22.68 -27.92
C VAL A 289 -19.40 24.06 -27.34
N TYR A 290 -18.59 24.54 -26.41
CA TYR A 290 -18.74 25.90 -25.88
C TYR A 290 -18.54 26.97 -26.95
N ALA A 291 -17.52 26.85 -27.80
CA ALA A 291 -17.25 27.80 -28.88
C ALA A 291 -18.40 27.87 -29.88
N LEU A 292 -19.02 26.73 -30.19
CA LEU A 292 -20.13 26.63 -31.12
C LEU A 292 -21.47 27.12 -30.55
N THR A 293 -21.76 26.73 -29.30
CA THR A 293 -23.09 26.96 -28.70
C THR A 293 -23.12 28.18 -27.78
N ARG A 294 -21.96 28.66 -27.30
CA ARG A 294 -21.82 29.71 -26.29
C ARG A 294 -22.65 29.42 -25.00
N ASP A 295 -23.03 28.18 -24.80
CA ASP A 295 -23.80 27.70 -23.66
C ASP A 295 -22.93 26.81 -22.77
N MET A 296 -22.58 27.35 -21.61
CA MET A 296 -21.72 26.65 -20.63
C MET A 296 -22.38 25.36 -20.11
N ASN A 297 -23.71 25.32 -19.99
CA ASN A 297 -24.41 24.12 -19.54
C ASN A 297 -24.33 22.97 -20.55
N ARG A 298 -24.31 23.27 -21.84
CA ARG A 298 -24.17 22.27 -22.90
C ARG A 298 -22.73 21.78 -23.04
N ALA A 299 -21.76 22.64 -22.78
CA ALA A 299 -20.35 22.28 -22.84
C ALA A 299 -19.90 21.39 -21.64
N LEU A 300 -20.58 21.51 -20.50
CA LEU A 300 -20.23 20.83 -19.26
C LEU A 300 -21.05 19.55 -18.99
N ASN A 301 -22.09 19.28 -19.77
CA ASN A 301 -22.87 18.05 -19.73
C ASN A 301 -22.55 17.16 -20.95
#